data_ad368ab9f275167bd1019c7baf7acf45
#
_entry.id   ad368ab9f275167bd1019c7baf7acf45
#
_cell.length_a   1.000
_cell.length_b   1.000
_cell.length_c   1.000
_cell.angle_alpha   90.00
_cell.angle_beta   90.00
_cell.angle_gamma   90.00
#
_symmetry.space_group_name_H-M   'P 1'
#
loop_
_entity.id
_entity.type
_entity.pdbx_description
1 polymer ?
#
loop_
_entity_poly.entity_id
_entity_poly.type
_entity_poly.pdbx_seq_one_letter_code
_entity_poly.pdbx_strand_id
1 'polypeptide(L)'
;SFAIKKQGYLVDVARTRSEKDRMWAEGKYDLVILDVSLPDGSGFDICRDIRQTSKVPVMFLTAADDETDIIMGLDIGGDDYITKPFKLAVFMSRINALLRRSDNFNQTDTELNSNGITVQLLKGEVYKNNKKVELTGNEYKLLCMFMENPDQVLSPEQILNKLWDSNGDYVD
;
A
#
# COMPACT_ATOMS: atom_id res chain seq x y z
N SER A 1 13.90 3.19 -11.96
CA SER A 1 13.98 4.45 -11.17
C SER A 1 13.39 5.66 -11.91
N PHE A 2 13.66 5.85 -13.22
CA PHE A 2 13.20 7.04 -13.97
C PHE A 2 11.66 7.23 -13.92
N ALA A 3 10.90 6.17 -14.15
CA ALA A 3 9.44 6.22 -14.17
C ALA A 3 8.82 6.61 -12.82
N ILE A 4 9.40 6.14 -11.72
CA ILE A 4 8.95 6.45 -10.36
C ILE A 4 9.25 7.92 -10.04
N LYS A 5 10.45 8.40 -10.40
CA LYS A 5 10.83 9.82 -10.23
C LYS A 5 9.89 10.76 -11.00
N LYS A 6 9.43 10.36 -12.19
CA LYS A 6 8.49 11.14 -13.00
C LYS A 6 7.13 11.33 -12.33
N GLN A 7 6.77 10.46 -11.39
CA GLN A 7 5.54 10.55 -10.60
C GLN A 7 5.71 11.38 -9.30
N GLY A 8 6.87 12.04 -9.14
CA GLY A 8 7.12 12.92 -7.99
C GLY A 8 7.74 12.22 -6.78
N TYR A 9 8.05 10.93 -6.86
CA TYR A 9 8.71 10.20 -5.77
C TYR A 9 10.21 10.44 -5.72
N LEU A 10 10.76 10.55 -4.53
CA LEU A 10 12.20 10.48 -4.31
C LEU A 10 12.63 9.00 -4.37
N VAL A 11 13.70 8.71 -5.10
CA VAL A 11 14.14 7.33 -5.32
C VAL A 11 15.64 7.23 -5.12
N ASP A 12 16.02 6.44 -4.15
CA ASP A 12 17.38 5.97 -3.94
C ASP A 12 17.55 4.58 -4.52
N VAL A 13 18.71 4.26 -5.03
CA VAL A 13 19.01 2.96 -5.64
C VAL A 13 20.29 2.43 -5.03
N ALA A 14 20.17 1.35 -4.26
CA ALA A 14 21.29 0.55 -3.80
C ALA A 14 21.54 -0.62 -4.77
N ARG A 15 22.75 -0.80 -5.20
CA ARG A 15 23.16 -1.89 -6.12
C ARG A 15 23.84 -3.04 -5.38
N THR A 16 24.24 -2.81 -4.14
CA THR A 16 24.90 -3.77 -3.27
C THR A 16 24.31 -3.71 -1.86
N ARG A 17 24.53 -4.79 -1.10
CA ARG A 17 24.13 -4.84 0.30
C ARG A 17 24.79 -3.72 1.12
N SER A 18 26.07 -3.46 0.92
CA SER A 18 26.81 -2.38 1.61
C SER A 18 26.23 -1.00 1.34
N GLU A 19 25.84 -0.72 0.08
CA GLU A 19 25.16 0.54 -0.27
C GLU A 19 23.80 0.63 0.45
N LYS A 20 23.02 -0.44 0.46
CA LYS A 20 21.74 -0.51 1.18
C LYS A 20 21.94 -0.24 2.67
N ASP A 21 22.93 -0.86 3.32
CA ASP A 21 23.15 -0.71 4.76
C ASP A 21 23.50 0.75 5.11
N ARG A 22 24.34 1.41 4.32
CA ARG A 22 24.66 2.83 4.50
C ARG A 22 23.43 3.71 4.31
N MET A 23 22.72 3.55 3.19
CA MET A 23 21.51 4.33 2.89
C MET A 23 20.43 4.12 3.95
N TRP A 24 20.27 2.89 4.43
CA TRP A 24 19.29 2.54 5.45
C TRP A 24 19.58 3.21 6.79
N ALA A 25 20.85 3.35 7.16
CA ALA A 25 21.26 4.00 8.40
C ALA A 25 21.05 5.53 8.37
N GLU A 26 21.13 6.14 7.19
CA GLU A 26 21.03 7.59 7.00
C GLU A 26 19.63 8.08 6.62
N GLY A 27 18.80 7.21 6.05
CA GLY A 27 17.52 7.57 5.44
C GLY A 27 16.29 7.02 6.15
N LYS A 28 15.15 7.68 5.88
CA LYS A 28 13.82 7.13 6.16
C LYS A 28 13.14 6.86 4.82
N TYR A 29 12.56 5.68 4.71
CA TYR A 29 11.92 5.22 3.48
C TYR A 29 10.47 4.85 3.75
N ASP A 30 9.57 5.24 2.85
CA ASP A 30 8.14 4.93 2.92
C ASP A 30 7.81 3.61 2.23
N LEU A 31 8.69 3.14 1.35
CA LEU A 31 8.58 1.88 0.62
C LEU A 31 9.95 1.37 0.23
N VAL A 32 10.16 0.07 0.35
CA VAL A 32 11.34 -0.63 -0.16
C VAL A 32 10.94 -1.58 -1.28
N ILE A 33 11.70 -1.56 -2.37
CA ILE A 33 11.51 -2.48 -3.49
C ILE A 33 12.77 -3.32 -3.60
N LEU A 34 12.61 -4.63 -3.46
CA LEU A 34 13.71 -5.61 -3.45
C LEU A 34 13.62 -6.53 -4.65
N ASP A 35 14.71 -6.64 -5.39
CA ASP A 35 14.90 -7.76 -6.31
C ASP A 35 15.21 -9.01 -5.49
N VAL A 36 14.52 -10.12 -5.77
CA VAL A 36 14.81 -11.40 -5.11
C VAL A 36 16.21 -11.86 -5.44
N SER A 37 16.61 -11.76 -6.70
CA SER A 37 17.94 -12.18 -7.18
C SER A 37 18.89 -10.98 -7.23
N LEU A 38 19.78 -10.90 -6.28
CA LEU A 38 20.83 -9.87 -6.21
C LEU A 38 22.20 -10.50 -6.49
N PRO A 39 23.15 -9.72 -7.05
CA PRO A 39 24.50 -10.23 -7.34
C PRO A 39 25.27 -10.70 -6.10
N ASP A 40 24.97 -10.12 -4.95
CA ASP A 40 25.66 -10.31 -3.67
C ASP A 40 24.78 -10.91 -2.57
N GLY A 41 23.65 -11.54 -2.94
CA GLY A 41 22.77 -12.19 -1.99
C GLY A 41 21.33 -12.29 -2.43
N SER A 42 20.43 -12.49 -1.47
CA SER A 42 18.99 -12.59 -1.71
C SER A 42 18.25 -11.35 -1.16
N GLY A 43 17.27 -10.87 -1.92
CA GLY A 43 16.34 -9.85 -1.44
C GLY A 43 15.57 -10.29 -0.19
N PHE A 44 15.39 -11.59 0.00
CA PHE A 44 14.77 -12.15 1.19
C PHE A 44 15.59 -11.90 2.47
N ASP A 45 16.90 -12.04 2.39
CA ASP A 45 17.76 -11.75 3.54
C ASP A 45 17.72 -10.27 3.91
N ILE A 46 17.71 -9.40 2.91
CA ILE A 46 17.54 -7.95 3.12
C ILE A 46 16.19 -7.64 3.77
N CYS A 47 15.12 -8.30 3.37
CA CYS A 47 13.81 -8.13 3.97
C CYS A 47 13.82 -8.55 5.45
N ARG A 48 14.41 -9.69 5.79
CA ARG A 48 14.55 -10.13 7.19
C ARG A 48 15.29 -9.10 8.03
N ASP A 49 16.40 -8.56 7.52
CA ASP A 49 17.17 -7.53 8.23
C ASP A 49 16.32 -6.26 8.47
N ILE A 50 15.59 -5.81 7.46
CA ILE A 50 14.69 -4.66 7.58
C ILE A 50 13.60 -4.92 8.62
N ARG A 51 13.00 -6.09 8.61
CA ARG A 51 11.91 -6.47 9.54
C ARG A 51 12.35 -6.53 11.01
N GLN A 52 13.64 -6.64 11.31
CA GLN A 52 14.15 -6.55 12.68
C GLN A 52 13.96 -5.15 13.28
N THR A 53 13.97 -4.11 12.45
CA THR A 53 13.98 -2.71 12.90
C THR A 53 12.87 -1.85 12.34
N SER A 54 12.14 -2.31 11.30
CA SER A 54 11.17 -1.49 10.59
C SER A 54 9.98 -2.29 10.07
N LYS A 55 8.82 -1.62 10.04
CA LYS A 55 7.58 -2.11 9.42
C LYS A 55 7.32 -1.44 8.05
N VAL A 56 8.32 -0.78 7.47
CA VAL A 56 8.20 -0.17 6.14
C VAL A 56 7.67 -1.19 5.12
N PRO A 57 6.74 -0.84 4.26
CA PRO A 57 6.27 -1.74 3.20
C PRO A 57 7.42 -2.22 2.32
N VAL A 58 7.41 -3.51 2.01
CA VAL A 58 8.39 -4.15 1.13
C VAL A 58 7.69 -4.82 -0.02
N MET A 59 8.07 -4.46 -1.26
CA MET A 59 7.63 -5.13 -2.48
C MET A 59 8.78 -5.92 -3.10
N PHE A 60 8.52 -7.18 -3.45
CA PHE A 60 9.49 -7.99 -4.16
C PHE A 60 9.33 -7.91 -5.68
N LEU A 61 10.47 -7.88 -6.38
CA LEU A 61 10.56 -8.14 -7.81
C LEU A 61 11.10 -9.55 -8.01
N THR A 62 10.32 -10.44 -8.62
CA THR A 62 10.70 -11.83 -8.84
C THR A 62 10.66 -12.22 -10.32
N ALA A 63 11.34 -13.30 -10.69
CA ALA A 63 11.18 -13.89 -12.02
C ALA A 63 9.81 -14.61 -12.12
N ALA A 64 9.26 -14.71 -13.34
CA ALA A 64 7.90 -15.19 -13.56
C ALA A 64 7.66 -16.68 -13.19
N ASP A 65 8.72 -17.47 -13.04
CA ASP A 65 8.64 -18.93 -12.97
C ASP A 65 8.80 -19.49 -11.55
N ASP A 66 8.85 -18.64 -10.51
CA ASP A 66 9.18 -19.10 -9.16
C ASP A 66 8.03 -18.82 -8.16
N GLU A 67 7.02 -19.70 -8.20
CA GLU A 67 5.91 -19.65 -7.22
C GLU A 67 6.43 -19.82 -5.78
N THR A 68 7.54 -20.55 -5.62
CA THR A 68 8.19 -20.77 -4.32
C THR A 68 8.72 -19.46 -3.74
N ASP A 69 9.33 -18.61 -4.57
CA ASP A 69 9.83 -17.29 -4.17
C ASP A 69 8.71 -16.36 -3.71
N ILE A 70 7.53 -16.47 -4.32
CA ILE A 70 6.35 -15.66 -3.95
C ILE A 70 5.90 -16.03 -2.54
N ILE A 71 5.74 -17.31 -2.26
CA ILE A 71 5.31 -17.83 -0.95
C ILE A 71 6.35 -17.46 0.12
N MET A 72 7.63 -17.70 -0.14
CA MET A 72 8.71 -17.34 0.77
C MET A 72 8.76 -15.83 1.05
N GLY A 73 8.56 -14.99 0.03
CA GLY A 73 8.59 -13.54 0.18
C GLY A 73 7.50 -13.01 1.10
N LEU A 74 6.29 -13.56 1.01
CA LEU A 74 5.16 -13.19 1.87
C LEU A 74 5.37 -13.70 3.31
N ASP A 75 5.85 -14.92 3.49
CA ASP A 75 6.13 -15.51 4.82
C ASP A 75 7.23 -14.76 5.58
N ILE A 76 8.20 -14.19 4.87
CA ILE A 76 9.31 -13.39 5.45
C ILE A 76 8.84 -11.98 5.84
N GLY A 77 7.65 -11.57 5.42
CA GLY A 77 7.07 -10.26 5.73
C GLY A 77 7.12 -9.26 4.59
N GLY A 78 7.18 -9.73 3.35
CA GLY A 78 6.87 -8.91 2.17
C GLY A 78 5.39 -8.55 2.13
N ASP A 79 5.09 -7.34 1.68
CA ASP A 79 3.71 -6.83 1.62
C ASP A 79 3.08 -7.01 0.25
N ASP A 80 3.89 -7.13 -0.78
CA ASP A 80 3.46 -7.39 -2.17
C ASP A 80 4.62 -7.92 -3.01
N TYR A 81 4.31 -8.43 -4.20
CA TYR A 81 5.29 -8.88 -5.17
C TYR A 81 4.82 -8.54 -6.60
N ILE A 82 5.76 -8.48 -7.52
CA ILE A 82 5.49 -8.34 -8.95
C ILE A 82 6.48 -9.19 -9.75
N THR A 83 5.96 -9.98 -10.70
CA THR A 83 6.76 -10.84 -11.56
C THR A 83 7.30 -10.06 -12.77
N LYS A 84 8.54 -10.29 -13.12
CA LYS A 84 9.19 -9.76 -14.33
C LYS A 84 8.90 -10.68 -15.52
N PRO A 85 8.58 -10.13 -16.72
CA PRO A 85 8.45 -8.72 -17.05
C PRO A 85 7.09 -8.15 -16.63
N PHE A 86 7.05 -6.91 -16.14
CA PHE A 86 5.83 -6.24 -15.70
C PHE A 86 5.51 -4.97 -16.51
N LYS A 87 4.23 -4.65 -16.60
CA LYS A 87 3.78 -3.37 -17.16
C LYS A 87 3.97 -2.25 -16.15
N LEU A 88 4.50 -1.11 -16.60
CA LEU A 88 4.74 0.05 -15.72
C LEU A 88 3.48 0.50 -14.98
N ALA A 89 2.32 0.49 -15.63
CA ALA A 89 1.06 0.87 -15.00
C ALA A 89 0.69 -0.05 -13.81
N VAL A 90 0.89 -1.36 -13.94
CA VAL A 90 0.66 -2.33 -12.86
C VAL A 90 1.64 -2.10 -11.71
N PHE A 91 2.91 -1.89 -12.02
CA PHE A 91 3.94 -1.59 -11.04
C PHE A 91 3.62 -0.33 -10.23
N MET A 92 3.25 0.77 -10.90
CA MET A 92 2.88 2.02 -10.24
C MET A 92 1.61 1.89 -9.40
N SER A 93 0.61 1.16 -9.87
CA SER A 93 -0.61 0.90 -9.10
C SER A 93 -0.33 0.18 -7.78
N ARG A 94 0.58 -0.80 -7.78
CA ARG A 94 1.01 -1.53 -6.57
C ARG A 94 1.78 -0.64 -5.60
N ILE A 95 2.72 0.18 -6.11
CA ILE A 95 3.43 1.18 -5.30
C ILE A 95 2.44 2.11 -4.59
N ASN A 96 1.50 2.68 -5.34
CA ASN A 96 0.50 3.59 -4.77
C ASN A 96 -0.37 2.90 -3.71
N ALA A 97 -0.73 1.63 -3.94
CA ALA A 97 -1.51 0.86 -2.96
C ALA A 97 -0.73 0.60 -1.66
N LEU A 98 0.57 0.29 -1.75
CA LEU A 98 1.42 0.07 -0.59
C LEU A 98 1.68 1.37 0.18
N LEU A 99 1.99 2.46 -0.51
CA LEU A 99 2.20 3.77 0.12
C LEU A 99 0.93 4.26 0.82
N ARG A 100 -0.24 4.11 0.20
CA ARG A 100 -1.51 4.46 0.85
C ARG A 100 -1.75 3.65 2.12
N ARG A 101 -1.38 2.35 2.16
CA ARG A 101 -1.46 1.53 3.37
C ARG A 101 -0.46 1.98 4.42
N SER A 102 0.74 2.43 4.01
CA SER A 102 1.79 2.91 4.90
C SER A 102 1.45 4.26 5.52
N ASP A 103 0.94 5.20 4.74
CA ASP A 103 0.43 6.48 5.25
C ASP A 103 -0.67 6.26 6.27
N ASN A 104 -1.52 5.28 6.01
CA ASN A 104 -2.54 4.83 6.93
C ASN A 104 -1.97 4.21 8.21
N PHE A 105 -0.79 3.64 8.22
CA PHE A 105 -0.17 3.04 9.42
C PHE A 105 0.52 4.08 10.33
N ASN A 106 0.88 5.26 9.80
CA ASN A 106 1.55 6.34 10.52
C ASN A 106 0.58 7.41 11.07
N GLN A 107 -0.66 7.43 10.60
CA GLN A 107 -1.76 8.16 11.21
C GLN A 107 -2.65 7.14 11.92
N THR A 108 -3.08 7.43 13.10
CA THR A 108 -4.04 6.68 13.91
C THR A 108 -5.33 6.38 13.12
N ASP A 109 -5.28 5.37 12.23
CA ASP A 109 -6.34 5.08 11.26
C ASP A 109 -7.44 4.21 11.84
N THR A 110 -7.98 4.71 12.90
CA THR A 110 -9.32 4.36 13.28
C THR A 110 -10.34 5.40 12.84
N GLU A 111 -9.90 6.54 12.31
CA GLU A 111 -10.79 7.67 12.03
C GLU A 111 -10.42 8.42 10.75
N LEU A 112 -11.41 8.66 9.87
CA LEU A 112 -11.31 9.63 8.77
C LEU A 112 -11.93 10.94 9.23
N ASN A 113 -11.24 12.05 9.01
CA ASN A 113 -11.71 13.39 9.42
C ASN A 113 -11.70 14.35 8.24
N SER A 114 -12.84 14.97 7.94
CA SER A 114 -12.97 16.03 6.91
C SER A 114 -14.17 16.92 7.19
N ASN A 115 -13.98 18.24 7.14
CA ASN A 115 -15.06 19.24 7.21
C ASN A 115 -16.07 19.03 8.36
N GLY A 116 -15.56 18.64 9.56
CA GLY A 116 -16.40 18.37 10.73
C GLY A 116 -17.12 17.02 10.69
N ILE A 117 -16.79 16.16 9.73
CA ILE A 117 -17.21 14.77 9.68
C ILE A 117 -16.06 13.90 10.19
N THR A 118 -16.36 12.99 11.12
CA THR A 118 -15.45 11.97 11.63
C THR A 118 -16.07 10.61 11.38
N VAL A 119 -15.34 9.72 10.70
CA VAL A 119 -15.73 8.32 10.50
C VAL A 119 -14.82 7.43 11.34
N GLN A 120 -15.38 6.71 12.30
CA GLN A 120 -14.67 5.72 13.10
C GLN A 120 -14.71 4.36 12.37
N LEU A 121 -13.64 4.05 11.63
CA LEU A 121 -13.61 2.90 10.72
C LEU A 121 -13.79 1.55 11.45
N LEU A 122 -13.18 1.40 12.64
CA LEU A 122 -13.28 0.15 13.40
C LEU A 122 -14.70 -0.09 13.96
N LYS A 123 -15.45 0.97 14.24
CA LYS A 123 -16.80 0.88 14.78
C LYS A 123 -17.89 0.99 13.72
N GLY A 124 -17.52 1.43 12.51
CA GLY A 124 -18.49 1.74 11.46
C GLY A 124 -19.41 2.92 11.82
N GLU A 125 -18.93 3.82 12.65
CA GLU A 125 -19.72 4.95 13.16
C GLU A 125 -19.31 6.27 12.51
N VAL A 126 -20.29 7.12 12.26
CA VAL A 126 -20.09 8.44 11.65
C VAL A 126 -20.58 9.54 12.59
N TYR A 127 -19.81 10.58 12.70
CA TYR A 127 -20.14 11.77 13.49
C TYR A 127 -20.03 13.02 12.63
N LYS A 128 -20.97 13.94 12.80
CA LYS A 128 -20.90 15.32 12.24
C LYS A 128 -20.97 16.31 13.39
N ASN A 129 -19.92 17.14 13.54
CA ASN A 129 -19.81 18.11 14.62
C ASN A 129 -20.08 17.46 16.00
N ASN A 130 -19.47 16.30 16.26
CA ASN A 130 -19.60 15.47 17.47
C ASN A 130 -21.00 14.87 17.72
N LYS A 131 -21.90 14.92 16.75
CA LYS A 131 -23.20 14.24 16.82
C LYS A 131 -23.17 13.00 15.93
N LYS A 132 -23.57 11.85 16.47
CA LYS A 132 -23.66 10.60 15.72
C LYS A 132 -24.70 10.74 14.60
N VAL A 133 -24.33 10.28 13.41
CA VAL A 133 -25.18 10.22 12.22
C VAL A 133 -25.34 8.77 11.83
N GLU A 134 -26.57 8.34 11.64
CA GLU A 134 -26.88 7.01 11.13
C GLU A 134 -26.93 7.04 9.60
N LEU A 135 -26.16 6.17 8.98
CA LEU A 135 -26.08 5.99 7.54
C LEU A 135 -26.43 4.54 7.19
N THR A 136 -27.04 4.34 6.04
CA THR A 136 -27.15 3.01 5.43
C THR A 136 -25.78 2.49 5.03
N GLY A 137 -25.63 1.19 4.84
CA GLY A 137 -24.36 0.59 4.45
C GLY A 137 -23.75 1.19 3.16
N ASN A 138 -24.60 1.51 2.18
CA ASN A 138 -24.15 2.15 0.93
C ASN A 138 -23.75 3.61 1.12
N GLU A 139 -24.48 4.37 1.92
CA GLU A 139 -24.11 5.75 2.27
C GLU A 139 -22.78 5.80 3.04
N TYR A 140 -22.57 4.88 3.97
CA TYR A 140 -21.31 4.75 4.71
C TYR A 140 -20.14 4.46 3.78
N LYS A 141 -20.28 3.46 2.88
CA LYS A 141 -19.23 3.12 1.89
C LYS A 141 -18.92 4.28 0.97
N LEU A 142 -19.96 4.99 0.51
CA LEU A 142 -19.79 6.15 -0.37
C LEU A 142 -19.07 7.30 0.36
N LEU A 143 -19.43 7.57 1.61
CA LEU A 143 -18.77 8.58 2.44
C LEU A 143 -17.29 8.25 2.64
N CYS A 144 -16.96 7.02 3.03
CA CYS A 144 -15.57 6.58 3.16
C CYS A 144 -14.80 6.77 1.85
N MET A 145 -15.39 6.39 0.72
CA MET A 145 -14.79 6.54 -0.60
C MET A 145 -14.45 8.01 -0.93
N PHE A 146 -15.33 8.94 -0.63
CA PHE A 146 -15.06 10.38 -0.83
C PHE A 146 -14.00 10.90 0.14
N MET A 147 -14.02 10.49 1.40
CA MET A 147 -13.06 10.93 2.40
C MET A 147 -11.65 10.35 2.17
N GLU A 148 -11.56 9.17 1.55
CA GLU A 148 -10.30 8.54 1.12
C GLU A 148 -9.70 9.18 -0.14
N ASN A 149 -10.50 9.93 -0.92
CA ASN A 149 -10.08 10.56 -2.18
C ASN A 149 -10.37 12.07 -2.15
N PRO A 150 -9.75 12.82 -1.23
CA PRO A 150 -9.96 14.26 -1.16
C PRO A 150 -9.48 14.92 -2.45
N ASP A 151 -10.20 15.97 -2.87
CA ASP A 151 -9.90 16.78 -4.06
C ASP A 151 -9.89 16.01 -5.41
N GLN A 152 -10.49 14.80 -5.45
CA GLN A 152 -10.64 14.02 -6.67
C GLN A 152 -12.10 13.98 -7.13
N VAL A 153 -12.29 14.14 -8.44
CA VAL A 153 -13.58 13.88 -9.06
C VAL A 153 -13.68 12.40 -9.40
N LEU A 154 -14.57 11.70 -8.73
CA LEU A 154 -14.82 10.28 -8.97
C LEU A 154 -15.87 10.10 -10.08
N SER A 155 -15.58 9.24 -11.06
CA SER A 155 -16.54 8.93 -12.11
C SER A 155 -17.68 8.07 -11.59
N PRO A 156 -18.90 8.12 -12.21
CA PRO A 156 -19.99 7.24 -11.85
C PRO A 156 -19.61 5.75 -11.89
N GLU A 157 -18.77 5.35 -12.85
CA GLU A 157 -18.29 3.98 -12.98
C GLU A 157 -17.41 3.56 -11.80
N GLN A 158 -16.52 4.43 -11.34
CA GLN A 158 -15.68 4.17 -10.15
C GLN A 158 -16.53 4.00 -8.90
N ILE A 159 -17.57 4.83 -8.74
CA ILE A 159 -18.50 4.76 -7.61
C ILE A 159 -19.30 3.45 -7.67
N LEU A 160 -19.86 3.12 -8.83
CA LEU A 160 -20.65 1.91 -9.00
C LEU A 160 -19.83 0.65 -8.76
N ASN A 161 -18.63 0.54 -9.33
CA ASN A 161 -17.76 -0.62 -9.14
C ASN A 161 -17.43 -0.82 -7.65
N LYS A 162 -17.07 0.23 -6.92
CA LYS A 162 -16.76 0.13 -5.49
C LYS A 162 -17.97 -0.27 -4.63
N LEU A 163 -19.17 0.17 -5.00
CA LEU A 163 -20.41 -0.19 -4.29
C LEU A 163 -20.87 -1.61 -4.63
N TRP A 164 -20.63 -2.09 -5.87
CA TRP A 164 -21.09 -3.39 -6.36
C TRP A 164 -20.13 -4.54 -6.04
N ASP A 165 -18.83 -4.34 -6.10
CA ASP A 165 -17.81 -5.36 -5.74
C ASP A 165 -17.88 -5.79 -4.26
N SER A 166 -18.54 -4.98 -3.44
CA SER A 166 -18.78 -5.31 -2.03
C SER A 166 -20.04 -6.17 -1.79
N ASN A 167 -20.81 -6.47 -2.84
CA ASN A 167 -22.03 -7.30 -2.76
C ASN A 167 -21.81 -8.74 -3.28
N GLY A 168 -20.54 -9.13 -3.54
CA GLY A 168 -20.18 -10.43 -4.10
C GLY A 168 -20.16 -11.61 -3.12
N ASP A 169 -20.43 -11.40 -1.84
CA ASP A 169 -20.54 -12.49 -0.86
C ASP A 169 -22.00 -12.76 -0.48
N TYR A 170 -22.75 -13.34 -1.40
CA TYR A 170 -23.87 -14.19 -1.02
C TYR A 170 -23.33 -15.62 -0.87
N VAL A 171 -23.11 -16.01 0.36
CA VAL A 171 -23.00 -17.43 0.73
C VAL A 171 -24.44 -17.91 1.01
N ASP A 172 -24.90 -18.89 0.19
CA ASP A 172 -26.06 -19.72 0.50
C ASP A 172 -25.83 -20.54 1.78
#